data_cb18604fa073efa28128dc118112dd6c
#
_entry.id   cb18604fa073efa28128dc118112dd6c
#
_cell.length_a   1.000
_cell.length_b   1.000
_cell.length_c   1.000
_cell.angle_alpha   90.00
_cell.angle_beta   90.00
_cell.angle_gamma   90.00
#
_symmetry.space_group_name_H-M   'P 1'
#
loop_
_entity.id
_entity.type
_entity.pdbx_description
1 polymer ?
#
loop_
_entity_poly.entity_id
_entity_poly.type
_entity_poly.pdbx_seq_one_letter_code
_entity_poly.pdbx_strand_id
1 'polypeptide(L)'
;KVMTIFGTRPEAIKMAPLVLELEKYPEEIESIVTVTAQHREMLDQVLELFKVTPDHDLNIMKSRQTLTEVTTRALEGLDNIMKEVKPDLVLVHGDTTTTFVASLAALYNQIAVGHVEAGLRTWNKYSPFPEEVNRQITGVIADLHFAPTQKSEENLLTENKKAESIYVTGNTAIDALNVTVNDDYKHEVLDKIGDDRMILLTAHRRENL
;
A
#
# COMPACT_ATOMS: atom_id res chain seq x y z
N LYS A 1 -14.58 -0.52 12.52
CA LYS A 1 -14.26 0.12 11.23
C LYS A 1 -12.79 -0.07 10.89
N VAL A 2 -12.50 -0.59 9.71
CA VAL A 2 -11.12 -0.76 9.21
C VAL A 2 -10.93 0.16 8.01
N MET A 3 -9.99 1.11 8.13
CA MET A 3 -9.69 2.04 7.05
C MET A 3 -8.39 1.62 6.36
N THR A 4 -8.48 1.30 5.08
CA THR A 4 -7.34 0.95 4.23
C THR A 4 -6.88 2.17 3.46
N ILE A 5 -5.59 2.55 3.59
CA ILE A 5 -5.05 3.77 3.00
C ILE A 5 -3.90 3.46 2.05
N PHE A 6 -3.98 3.98 0.83
CA PHE A 6 -2.90 3.89 -0.16
C PHE A 6 -2.96 5.05 -1.15
N GLY A 7 -1.87 5.29 -1.90
CA GLY A 7 -1.79 6.46 -2.76
C GLY A 7 -1.15 6.24 -4.12
N THR A 8 -0.52 5.08 -4.33
CA THR A 8 0.22 4.77 -5.54
C THR A 8 -0.28 3.46 -6.18
N ARG A 9 0.03 3.28 -7.47
CA ARG A 9 -0.32 2.05 -8.18
C ARG A 9 0.24 0.77 -7.52
N PRO A 10 1.53 0.70 -7.12
CA PRO A 10 2.05 -0.50 -6.47
C PRO A 10 1.37 -0.84 -5.15
N GLU A 11 1.02 0.16 -4.35
CA GLU A 11 0.24 -0.03 -3.13
C GLU A 11 -1.16 -0.56 -3.45
N ALA A 12 -1.86 0.06 -4.40
CA ALA A 12 -3.21 -0.34 -4.79
C ALA A 12 -3.27 -1.81 -5.25
N ILE A 13 -2.31 -2.25 -6.09
CA ILE A 13 -2.23 -3.64 -6.55
C ILE A 13 -2.16 -4.61 -5.36
N LYS A 14 -1.40 -4.28 -4.32
CA LYS A 14 -1.16 -5.14 -3.17
C LYS A 14 -2.24 -5.00 -2.09
N MET A 15 -2.92 -3.85 -2.02
CA MET A 15 -3.98 -3.62 -1.03
C MET A 15 -5.37 -4.01 -1.53
N ALA A 16 -5.61 -3.98 -2.84
CA ALA A 16 -6.91 -4.37 -3.39
C ALA A 16 -7.36 -5.78 -2.98
N PRO A 17 -6.52 -6.84 -3.03
CA PRO A 17 -6.93 -8.15 -2.53
C PRO A 17 -7.36 -8.15 -1.07
N LEU A 18 -6.69 -7.36 -0.23
CA LEU A 18 -7.02 -7.20 1.18
C LEU A 18 -8.36 -6.49 1.37
N VAL A 19 -8.60 -5.41 0.61
CA VAL A 19 -9.91 -4.71 0.60
C VAL A 19 -11.02 -5.67 0.22
N LEU A 20 -10.87 -6.41 -0.89
CA LEU A 20 -11.86 -7.39 -1.34
C LEU A 20 -12.09 -8.51 -0.32
N GLU A 21 -11.09 -8.89 0.45
CA GLU A 21 -11.24 -9.87 1.52
C GLU A 21 -12.03 -9.30 2.69
N LEU A 22 -11.72 -8.07 3.13
CA LEU A 22 -12.45 -7.38 4.22
C LEU A 22 -13.93 -7.20 3.88
N GLU A 23 -14.26 -6.90 2.63
CA GLU A 23 -15.63 -6.72 2.15
C GLU A 23 -16.49 -8.00 2.19
N LYS A 24 -15.88 -9.18 2.34
CA LYS A 24 -16.63 -10.44 2.51
C LYS A 24 -17.26 -10.59 3.89
N TYR A 25 -16.89 -9.75 4.85
CA TYR A 25 -17.34 -9.82 6.24
C TYR A 25 -18.12 -8.57 6.68
N PRO A 26 -19.17 -8.14 5.95
CA PRO A 26 -19.83 -6.85 6.19
C PRO A 26 -20.57 -6.78 7.54
N GLU A 27 -20.92 -7.93 8.13
CA GLU A 27 -21.56 -8.00 9.45
C GLU A 27 -20.57 -7.73 10.61
N GLU A 28 -19.26 -7.87 10.35
CA GLU A 28 -18.20 -7.78 11.36
C GLU A 28 -17.28 -6.58 11.12
N ILE A 29 -17.07 -6.24 9.84
CA ILE A 29 -16.07 -5.24 9.39
C ILE A 29 -16.75 -4.20 8.49
N GLU A 30 -16.73 -2.96 8.91
CA GLU A 30 -17.00 -1.83 8.02
C GLU A 30 -15.67 -1.46 7.35
N SER A 31 -15.49 -1.91 6.09
CA SER A 31 -14.31 -1.63 5.27
C SER A 31 -14.44 -0.25 4.64
N ILE A 32 -13.42 0.61 4.82
CA ILE A 32 -13.39 1.98 4.32
C ILE A 32 -12.11 2.15 3.52
N VAL A 33 -12.23 2.52 2.26
CA VAL A 33 -11.11 2.72 1.35
C VAL A 33 -10.83 4.20 1.20
N THR A 34 -9.61 4.60 1.55
CA THR A 34 -9.15 5.99 1.44
C THR A 34 -7.92 6.06 0.54
N VAL A 35 -7.96 6.90 -0.49
CA VAL A 35 -6.83 7.10 -1.38
C VAL A 35 -6.31 8.53 -1.29
N THR A 36 -4.97 8.68 -1.29
CA THR A 36 -4.35 10.00 -1.40
C THR A 36 -4.22 10.44 -2.86
N ALA A 37 -4.25 9.50 -3.80
CA ALA A 37 -4.11 9.74 -5.23
C ALA A 37 -2.84 10.54 -5.56
N GLN A 38 -1.70 10.13 -5.00
CA GLN A 38 -0.39 10.71 -5.27
C GLN A 38 0.01 10.59 -6.76
N HIS A 39 -0.47 9.53 -7.48
CA HIS A 39 -0.31 9.29 -8.91
C HIS A 39 -1.67 8.88 -9.50
N ARG A 40 -2.47 9.84 -9.94
CA ARG A 40 -3.89 9.68 -10.27
C ARG A 40 -4.18 8.63 -11.33
N GLU A 41 -3.72 8.85 -12.56
CA GLU A 41 -4.10 8.02 -13.72
C GLU A 41 -3.76 6.54 -13.54
N MET A 42 -2.58 6.25 -13.01
CA MET A 42 -2.13 4.87 -12.77
C MET A 42 -2.86 4.19 -11.61
N LEU A 43 -3.32 4.97 -10.64
CA LEU A 43 -4.10 4.45 -9.52
C LEU A 43 -5.50 4.06 -9.98
N ASP A 44 -6.15 4.93 -10.74
CA ASP A 44 -7.52 4.72 -11.24
C ASP A 44 -7.63 3.43 -12.08
N GLN A 45 -6.63 3.13 -12.92
CA GLN A 45 -6.57 1.89 -13.69
C GLN A 45 -6.59 0.63 -12.81
N VAL A 46 -5.90 0.67 -11.66
CA VAL A 46 -5.89 -0.46 -10.71
C VAL A 46 -7.22 -0.56 -9.98
N LEU A 47 -7.76 0.55 -9.52
CA LEU A 47 -9.06 0.59 -8.87
C LEU A 47 -10.16 0.00 -9.77
N GLU A 48 -10.16 0.37 -11.05
CA GLU A 48 -11.08 -0.17 -12.04
C GLU A 48 -10.88 -1.68 -12.26
N LEU A 49 -9.62 -2.13 -12.41
CA LEU A 49 -9.27 -3.54 -12.60
C LEU A 49 -9.78 -4.42 -11.46
N PHE A 50 -9.58 -3.98 -10.21
CA PHE A 50 -10.03 -4.70 -9.03
C PHE A 50 -11.46 -4.38 -8.62
N LYS A 51 -12.15 -3.46 -9.31
CA LYS A 51 -13.50 -2.99 -8.99
C LYS A 51 -13.62 -2.42 -7.57
N VAL A 52 -12.57 -1.79 -7.08
CA VAL A 52 -12.53 -1.12 -5.79
C VAL A 52 -12.92 0.34 -6.00
N THR A 53 -13.91 0.80 -5.23
CA THR A 53 -14.34 2.21 -5.23
C THR A 53 -13.90 2.86 -3.93
N PRO A 54 -13.06 3.90 -3.95
CA PRO A 54 -12.69 4.61 -2.74
C PRO A 54 -13.88 5.36 -2.12
N ASP A 55 -14.00 5.28 -0.79
CA ASP A 55 -14.96 6.08 -0.01
C ASP A 55 -14.47 7.52 0.14
N HIS A 56 -13.14 7.69 0.25
CA HIS A 56 -12.50 8.99 0.37
C HIS A 56 -11.33 9.12 -0.61
N ASP A 57 -11.28 10.26 -1.29
CA ASP A 57 -10.25 10.57 -2.27
C ASP A 57 -9.69 11.98 -2.01
N LEU A 58 -8.45 12.07 -1.53
CA LEU A 58 -7.80 13.33 -1.22
C LEU A 58 -7.28 14.08 -2.45
N ASN A 59 -7.06 13.37 -3.55
CA ASN A 59 -6.59 13.93 -4.82
C ASN A 59 -5.41 14.93 -4.66
N ILE A 60 -4.38 14.52 -3.91
CA ILE A 60 -3.26 15.40 -3.54
C ILE A 60 -2.26 15.65 -4.67
N MET A 61 -2.39 14.98 -5.81
CA MET A 61 -1.46 15.09 -6.93
C MET A 61 -1.42 16.52 -7.48
N LYS A 62 -0.22 17.08 -7.58
CA LYS A 62 0.07 18.32 -8.31
C LYS A 62 1.34 18.19 -9.12
N SER A 63 1.41 18.93 -10.24
CA SER A 63 2.63 18.96 -11.04
C SER A 63 3.82 19.51 -10.24
N ARG A 64 4.97 18.83 -10.28
CA ARG A 64 6.24 19.24 -9.66
C ARG A 64 6.19 19.44 -8.14
N GLN A 65 5.31 18.73 -7.45
CA GLN A 65 5.22 18.81 -5.98
C GLN A 65 6.48 18.23 -5.30
N THR A 66 6.88 18.87 -4.22
CA THR A 66 7.97 18.40 -3.34
C THR A 66 7.48 17.32 -2.38
N LEU A 67 8.39 16.55 -1.79
CA LEU A 67 8.06 15.60 -0.72
C LEU A 67 7.37 16.29 0.46
N THR A 68 7.79 17.49 0.83
CA THR A 68 7.17 18.29 1.89
C THR A 68 5.71 18.61 1.56
N GLU A 69 5.41 19.01 0.35
CA GLU A 69 4.03 19.33 -0.07
C GLU A 69 3.14 18.09 -0.11
N VAL A 70 3.67 16.93 -0.53
CA VAL A 70 2.94 15.65 -0.46
C VAL A 70 2.63 15.31 0.99
N THR A 71 3.65 15.38 1.86
CA THR A 71 3.56 15.06 3.30
C THR A 71 2.51 15.93 3.99
N THR A 72 2.57 17.26 3.83
CA THR A 72 1.68 18.18 4.51
C THR A 72 0.23 18.04 4.07
N ARG A 73 -0.02 17.94 2.75
CA ARG A 73 -1.39 17.77 2.24
C ARG A 73 -2.01 16.44 2.63
N ALA A 74 -1.22 15.36 2.53
CA ALA A 74 -1.69 14.05 2.95
C ALA A 74 -1.98 14.02 4.46
N LEU A 75 -1.12 14.63 5.29
CA LEU A 75 -1.31 14.67 6.73
C LEU A 75 -2.60 15.42 7.11
N GLU A 76 -2.77 16.61 6.61
CA GLU A 76 -3.97 17.44 6.88
C GLU A 76 -5.25 16.76 6.38
N GLY A 77 -5.23 16.20 5.17
CA GLY A 77 -6.38 15.51 4.60
C GLY A 77 -6.76 14.25 5.36
N LEU A 78 -5.79 13.41 5.69
CA LEU A 78 -6.03 12.17 6.43
C LEU A 78 -6.45 12.43 7.88
N ASP A 79 -5.85 13.41 8.54
CA ASP A 79 -6.25 13.81 9.89
C ASP A 79 -7.73 14.24 9.96
N ASN A 80 -8.19 15.01 8.97
CA ASN A 80 -9.59 15.41 8.89
C ASN A 80 -10.53 14.23 8.66
N ILE A 81 -10.19 13.31 7.72
CA ILE A 81 -11.01 12.12 7.46
C ILE A 81 -11.05 11.22 8.70
N MET A 82 -9.93 10.98 9.37
CA MET A 82 -9.88 10.14 10.55
C MET A 82 -10.70 10.69 11.72
N LYS A 83 -10.74 12.01 11.90
CA LYS A 83 -11.60 12.68 12.90
C LYS A 83 -13.10 12.53 12.61
N GLU A 84 -13.46 12.51 11.34
CA GLU A 84 -14.85 12.32 10.90
C GLU A 84 -15.27 10.85 11.01
N VAL A 85 -14.49 9.95 10.40
CA VAL A 85 -14.80 8.52 10.25
C VAL A 85 -14.59 7.75 11.56
N LYS A 86 -13.56 8.09 12.32
CA LYS A 86 -13.12 7.44 13.57
C LYS A 86 -12.95 5.92 13.39
N PRO A 87 -12.03 5.49 12.53
CA PRO A 87 -11.77 4.06 12.36
C PRO A 87 -11.15 3.45 13.61
N ASP A 88 -11.37 2.17 13.84
CA ASP A 88 -10.76 1.41 14.94
C ASP A 88 -9.33 0.96 14.58
N LEU A 89 -9.10 0.73 13.27
CA LEU A 89 -7.81 0.30 12.73
C LEU A 89 -7.56 0.99 11.37
N VAL A 90 -6.34 1.44 11.19
CA VAL A 90 -5.82 1.92 9.90
C VAL A 90 -4.85 0.89 9.34
N LEU A 91 -5.04 0.46 8.10
CA LEU A 91 -4.11 -0.40 7.37
C LEU A 91 -3.35 0.42 6.34
N VAL A 92 -2.01 0.33 6.39
CA VAL A 92 -1.08 0.99 5.47
C VAL A 92 -0.14 -0.03 4.83
N HIS A 93 0.45 0.29 3.69
CA HIS A 93 1.27 -0.66 2.95
C HIS A 93 2.66 -0.12 2.61
N GLY A 94 3.69 -0.92 2.88
CA GLY A 94 5.05 -0.70 2.39
C GLY A 94 5.72 0.52 2.99
N ASP A 95 6.15 1.47 2.13
CA ASP A 95 7.14 2.48 2.50
C ASP A 95 6.98 3.83 1.78
N THR A 96 5.83 4.08 1.17
CA THR A 96 5.59 5.36 0.52
C THR A 96 5.45 6.50 1.54
N THR A 97 5.51 7.74 1.05
CA THR A 97 5.18 8.91 1.87
C THR A 97 3.75 8.83 2.39
N THR A 98 2.81 8.29 1.60
CA THR A 98 1.42 8.04 2.04
C THR A 98 1.38 7.11 3.25
N THR A 99 2.12 6.00 3.21
CA THR A 99 2.21 5.02 4.31
C THR A 99 2.68 5.66 5.61
N PHE A 100 3.80 6.38 5.54
CA PHE A 100 4.34 7.09 6.71
C PHE A 100 3.36 8.12 7.26
N VAL A 101 2.80 8.96 6.40
CA VAL A 101 1.92 10.07 6.81
C VAL A 101 0.59 9.56 7.35
N ALA A 102 0.03 8.50 6.76
CA ALA A 102 -1.19 7.86 7.25
C ALA A 102 -0.99 7.27 8.66
N SER A 103 0.16 6.64 8.88
CA SER A 103 0.51 6.12 10.22
C SER A 103 0.67 7.26 11.24
N LEU A 104 1.27 8.37 10.85
CA LEU A 104 1.42 9.55 11.72
C LEU A 104 0.06 10.20 12.05
N ALA A 105 -0.83 10.34 11.07
CA ALA A 105 -2.18 10.85 11.28
C ALA A 105 -2.98 9.93 12.22
N ALA A 106 -2.88 8.62 12.04
CA ALA A 106 -3.51 7.63 12.92
C ALA A 106 -3.00 7.73 14.37
N LEU A 107 -1.67 7.85 14.55
CA LEU A 107 -1.07 8.07 15.87
C LEU A 107 -1.62 9.31 16.57
N TYR A 108 -1.73 10.43 15.86
CA TYR A 108 -2.26 11.68 16.42
C TYR A 108 -3.73 11.58 16.83
N ASN A 109 -4.49 10.72 16.15
CA ASN A 109 -5.88 10.43 16.47
C ASN A 109 -6.06 9.23 17.41
N GLN A 110 -4.96 8.63 17.93
CA GLN A 110 -4.96 7.47 18.81
C GLN A 110 -5.65 6.23 18.20
N ILE A 111 -5.49 6.05 16.89
CA ILE A 111 -6.04 4.94 16.13
C ILE A 111 -4.93 3.90 15.92
N ALA A 112 -5.26 2.62 16.13
CA ALA A 112 -4.34 1.51 15.89
C ALA A 112 -3.90 1.43 14.41
N VAL A 113 -2.65 1.02 14.17
CA VAL A 113 -2.06 0.92 12.83
C VAL A 113 -1.59 -0.50 12.56
N GLY A 114 -2.02 -1.07 11.44
CA GLY A 114 -1.50 -2.30 10.87
C GLY A 114 -0.64 -1.99 9.63
N HIS A 115 0.60 -2.44 9.65
CA HIS A 115 1.57 -2.23 8.57
C HIS A 115 1.70 -3.49 7.70
N VAL A 116 1.17 -3.43 6.49
CA VAL A 116 1.26 -4.49 5.48
C VAL A 116 2.59 -4.36 4.72
N GLU A 117 3.23 -5.48 4.41
CA GLU A 117 4.60 -5.57 3.86
C GLU A 117 5.65 -4.96 4.83
N ALA A 118 5.48 -5.21 6.12
CA ALA A 118 6.36 -4.72 7.16
C ALA A 118 7.70 -5.46 7.22
N GLY A 119 8.75 -4.81 7.71
CA GLY A 119 10.03 -5.45 8.04
C GLY A 119 11.05 -5.54 6.92
N LEU A 120 10.77 -4.98 5.73
CA LEU A 120 11.81 -4.81 4.70
C LEU A 120 12.84 -3.79 5.17
N ARG A 121 14.15 -4.10 5.04
CA ARG A 121 15.24 -3.21 5.47
C ARG A 121 16.45 -3.27 4.54
N THR A 122 17.00 -2.10 4.26
CA THR A 122 18.33 -1.95 3.66
C THR A 122 19.34 -1.45 4.66
N TRP A 123 18.88 -0.88 5.79
CA TRP A 123 19.69 -0.24 6.83
C TRP A 123 20.47 0.98 6.35
N ASN A 124 20.18 1.46 5.14
CA ASN A 124 20.75 2.69 4.59
C ASN A 124 19.64 3.72 4.35
N LYS A 125 19.54 4.72 5.23
CA LYS A 125 18.48 5.74 5.19
C LYS A 125 18.40 6.55 3.90
N TYR A 126 19.40 6.44 3.02
CA TYR A 126 19.46 7.12 1.74
C TYR A 126 19.27 6.17 0.54
N SER A 127 19.02 4.87 0.78
CA SER A 127 18.87 3.89 -0.29
C SER A 127 17.94 2.73 0.10
N PRO A 128 16.73 2.67 -0.48
CA PRO A 128 16.05 3.69 -1.28
C PRO A 128 15.67 4.92 -0.45
N PHE A 129 15.59 6.07 -1.10
CA PHE A 129 15.20 7.32 -0.45
C PHE A 129 13.91 7.88 -1.06
N PRO A 130 12.90 8.25 -0.25
CA PRO A 130 12.84 8.29 1.21
C PRO A 130 12.32 6.96 1.87
N GLU A 131 12.15 5.89 1.11
CA GLU A 131 11.41 4.69 1.46
C GLU A 131 11.97 3.98 2.70
N GLU A 132 13.31 3.88 2.84
CA GLU A 132 13.89 3.20 4.00
C GLU A 132 13.51 3.88 5.32
N VAL A 133 13.51 5.21 5.35
CA VAL A 133 13.14 5.97 6.55
C VAL A 133 11.63 5.88 6.79
N ASN A 134 10.83 5.98 5.74
CA ASN A 134 9.38 5.87 5.85
C ASN A 134 8.97 4.55 6.52
N ARG A 135 9.53 3.40 6.05
CA ARG A 135 9.17 2.08 6.61
C ARG A 135 9.67 1.87 8.03
N GLN A 136 10.82 2.45 8.40
CA GLN A 136 11.31 2.39 9.77
C GLN A 136 10.41 3.19 10.71
N ILE A 137 10.02 4.41 10.35
CA ILE A 137 9.12 5.25 11.17
C ILE A 137 7.73 4.61 11.25
N THR A 138 7.19 4.13 10.13
CA THR A 138 5.92 3.37 10.12
C THR A 138 6.00 2.18 11.07
N GLY A 139 7.09 1.42 11.05
CA GLY A 139 7.32 0.30 11.96
C GLY A 139 7.41 0.72 13.44
N VAL A 140 7.82 1.95 13.75
CA VAL A 140 7.79 2.47 15.13
C VAL A 140 6.37 2.77 15.58
N ILE A 141 5.51 3.26 14.69
CA ILE A 141 4.14 3.66 15.00
C ILE A 141 3.19 2.45 15.02
N ALA A 142 3.39 1.48 14.14
CA ALA A 142 2.47 0.37 13.94
C ALA A 142 2.32 -0.54 15.16
N ASP A 143 1.07 -0.95 15.43
CA ASP A 143 0.69 -1.90 16.47
C ASP A 143 0.74 -3.35 15.97
N LEU A 144 0.43 -3.56 14.67
CA LEU A 144 0.45 -4.85 13.99
C LEU A 144 1.39 -4.80 12.79
N HIS A 145 2.16 -5.85 12.59
CA HIS A 145 3.15 -5.97 11.52
C HIS A 145 2.87 -7.22 10.68
N PHE A 146 2.46 -7.05 9.44
CA PHE A 146 2.23 -8.15 8.49
C PHE A 146 3.46 -8.29 7.60
N ALA A 147 4.36 -9.20 8.00
CA ALA A 147 5.65 -9.41 7.35
C ALA A 147 5.52 -10.32 6.12
N PRO A 148 6.10 -9.99 4.96
CA PRO A 148 6.02 -10.82 3.78
C PRO A 148 6.89 -12.08 3.85
N THR A 149 7.90 -12.11 4.71
CA THR A 149 8.86 -13.22 4.83
C THR A 149 9.35 -13.34 6.26
N GLN A 150 9.94 -14.51 6.59
CA GLN A 150 10.65 -14.72 7.85
C GLN A 150 11.82 -13.73 8.03
N LYS A 151 12.51 -13.39 6.93
CA LYS A 151 13.58 -12.38 7.00
C LYS A 151 13.06 -11.00 7.43
N SER A 152 11.86 -10.64 6.99
CA SER A 152 11.21 -9.39 7.41
C SER A 152 10.80 -9.44 8.89
N GLU A 153 10.31 -10.58 9.36
CA GLU A 153 10.03 -10.82 10.78
C GLU A 153 11.30 -10.68 11.63
N GLU A 154 12.42 -11.31 11.23
CA GLU A 154 13.71 -11.19 11.92
C GLU A 154 14.17 -9.73 12.05
N ASN A 155 14.00 -8.93 10.99
CA ASN A 155 14.33 -7.51 11.03
C ASN A 155 13.49 -6.77 12.08
N LEU A 156 12.17 -7.03 12.15
CA LEU A 156 11.28 -6.44 13.13
C LEU A 156 11.64 -6.84 14.56
N LEU A 157 11.96 -8.12 14.79
CA LEU A 157 12.42 -8.61 16.10
C LEU A 157 13.74 -7.95 16.51
N THR A 158 14.67 -7.74 15.58
CA THR A 158 15.93 -7.02 15.83
C THR A 158 15.68 -5.56 16.26
N GLU A 159 14.59 -4.95 15.80
CA GLU A 159 14.12 -3.61 16.21
C GLU A 159 13.31 -3.64 17.52
N ASN A 160 13.31 -4.75 18.24
CA ASN A 160 12.57 -4.96 19.49
C ASN A 160 11.03 -4.83 19.33
N LYS A 161 10.47 -5.17 18.17
CA LYS A 161 9.03 -5.33 18.05
C LYS A 161 8.60 -6.60 18.77
N LYS A 162 7.41 -6.56 19.37
CA LYS A 162 6.87 -7.71 20.12
C LYS A 162 6.49 -8.82 19.16
N ALA A 163 6.91 -10.05 19.43
CA ALA A 163 6.62 -11.21 18.57
C ALA A 163 5.12 -11.41 18.36
N GLU A 164 4.30 -11.17 19.38
CA GLU A 164 2.85 -11.28 19.32
C GLU A 164 2.17 -10.24 18.40
N SER A 165 2.89 -9.19 17.99
CA SER A 165 2.40 -8.18 17.03
C SER A 165 2.85 -8.42 15.60
N ILE A 166 3.63 -9.49 15.35
CA ILE A 166 4.21 -9.79 14.04
C ILE A 166 3.54 -11.04 13.45
N TYR A 167 3.07 -10.94 12.22
CA TYR A 167 2.43 -12.03 11.48
C TYR A 167 3.13 -12.21 10.14
N VAL A 168 3.67 -13.40 9.87
CA VAL A 168 4.24 -13.72 8.54
C VAL A 168 3.10 -14.15 7.62
N THR A 169 2.69 -13.25 6.74
CA THR A 169 1.49 -13.42 5.90
C THR A 169 1.78 -13.68 4.43
N GLY A 170 3.04 -13.58 4.00
CA GLY A 170 3.37 -13.57 2.58
C GLY A 170 3.21 -12.19 1.93
N ASN A 171 3.32 -12.15 0.61
CA ASN A 171 3.21 -10.90 -0.15
C ASN A 171 1.90 -10.88 -0.94
N THR A 172 1.05 -9.90 -0.68
CA THR A 172 -0.27 -9.73 -1.31
C THR A 172 -0.22 -9.48 -2.82
N ALA A 173 0.96 -9.26 -3.40
CA ALA A 173 1.15 -9.27 -4.85
C ALA A 173 0.80 -10.63 -5.47
N ILE A 174 0.98 -11.73 -4.72
CA ILE A 174 0.59 -13.08 -5.18
C ILE A 174 -0.93 -13.20 -5.24
N ASP A 175 -1.63 -12.65 -4.23
CA ASP A 175 -3.10 -12.64 -4.19
C ASP A 175 -3.66 -11.79 -5.35
N ALA A 176 -2.98 -10.68 -5.69
CA ALA A 176 -3.35 -9.85 -6.83
C ALA A 176 -3.28 -10.61 -8.16
N LEU A 177 -2.30 -11.50 -8.34
CA LEU A 177 -2.22 -12.34 -9.54
C LEU A 177 -3.44 -13.25 -9.67
N ASN A 178 -3.92 -13.84 -8.57
CA ASN A 178 -5.10 -14.70 -8.58
C ASN A 178 -6.37 -13.99 -9.04
N VAL A 179 -6.43 -12.67 -8.85
CA VAL A 179 -7.58 -11.84 -9.27
C VAL A 179 -7.41 -11.35 -10.72
N THR A 180 -6.17 -11.10 -11.15
CA THR A 180 -5.89 -10.43 -12.43
C THR A 180 -5.59 -11.39 -13.59
N VAL A 181 -5.15 -12.61 -13.29
CA VAL A 181 -4.90 -13.63 -14.33
C VAL A 181 -6.23 -14.12 -14.90
N ASN A 182 -6.37 -14.06 -16.20
CA ASN A 182 -7.53 -14.54 -16.94
C ASN A 182 -7.05 -15.40 -18.12
N ASP A 183 -7.46 -16.66 -18.15
CA ASP A 183 -7.08 -17.62 -19.22
C ASP A 183 -7.68 -17.22 -20.58
N ASP A 184 -8.79 -16.47 -20.57
CA ASP A 184 -9.45 -15.97 -21.78
C ASP A 184 -8.94 -14.58 -22.24
N TYR A 185 -7.81 -14.10 -21.67
CA TYR A 185 -7.27 -12.78 -22.01
C TYR A 185 -6.89 -12.70 -23.48
N LYS A 186 -7.42 -11.68 -24.18
CA LYS A 186 -7.20 -11.42 -25.59
C LYS A 186 -6.57 -10.05 -25.79
N HIS A 187 -5.56 -9.99 -26.63
CA HIS A 187 -4.91 -8.73 -26.98
C HIS A 187 -4.31 -8.84 -28.38
N GLU A 188 -4.41 -7.77 -29.17
CA GLU A 188 -3.94 -7.74 -30.56
C GLU A 188 -2.45 -8.14 -30.75
N VAL A 189 -1.62 -7.92 -29.73
CA VAL A 189 -0.22 -8.34 -29.74
C VAL A 189 -0.10 -9.85 -29.64
N LEU A 190 -0.94 -10.50 -28.83
CA LEU A 190 -0.98 -11.96 -28.72
C LEU A 190 -1.47 -12.59 -30.04
N ASP A 191 -2.47 -11.99 -30.66
CA ASP A 191 -2.97 -12.44 -31.97
C ASP A 191 -1.89 -12.35 -33.05
N LYS A 192 -1.02 -11.33 -33.00
CA LYS A 192 0.12 -11.18 -33.93
C LYS A 192 1.25 -12.18 -33.70
N ILE A 193 1.49 -12.56 -32.44
CA ILE A 193 2.52 -13.53 -32.06
C ILE A 193 2.07 -14.95 -32.40
N GLY A 194 0.77 -15.25 -32.24
CA GLY A 194 0.22 -16.57 -32.49
C GLY A 194 0.89 -17.62 -31.60
N ASP A 195 1.38 -18.70 -32.23
CA ASP A 195 2.06 -19.81 -31.53
C ASP A 195 3.56 -19.59 -31.32
N ASP A 196 4.08 -18.43 -31.70
CA ASP A 196 5.51 -18.13 -31.51
C ASP A 196 5.86 -17.89 -30.02
N ARG A 197 7.13 -18.10 -29.70
CA ARG A 197 7.63 -17.90 -28.32
C ARG A 197 7.65 -16.44 -27.96
N MET A 198 6.86 -16.04 -26.97
CA MET A 198 6.81 -14.67 -26.47
C MET A 198 7.82 -14.44 -25.35
N ILE A 199 8.53 -13.31 -25.42
CA ILE A 199 9.34 -12.78 -24.32
C ILE A 199 8.79 -11.39 -23.96
N LEU A 200 8.24 -11.26 -22.76
CA LEU A 200 7.79 -9.96 -22.25
C LEU A 200 8.92 -9.31 -21.44
N LEU A 201 9.40 -8.15 -21.90
CA LEU A 201 10.40 -7.36 -21.21
C LEU A 201 9.79 -6.07 -20.65
N THR A 202 10.02 -5.80 -19.37
CA THR A 202 9.70 -4.50 -18.76
C THR A 202 10.95 -3.87 -18.16
N ALA A 203 11.19 -2.59 -18.40
CA ALA A 203 12.29 -1.82 -17.86
C ALA A 203 11.82 -0.39 -17.59
N HIS A 204 11.90 0.06 -16.34
CA HIS A 204 11.34 1.35 -15.93
C HIS A 204 12.16 2.11 -14.85
N ARG A 205 13.31 1.58 -14.43
CA ARG A 205 14.16 2.27 -13.45
C ARG A 205 15.04 3.29 -14.15
N ARG A 206 14.93 4.55 -13.75
CA ARG A 206 15.75 5.65 -14.30
C ARG A 206 17.25 5.44 -14.16
N GLU A 207 17.67 4.71 -13.13
CA GLU A 207 19.06 4.36 -12.85
C GLU A 207 19.66 3.42 -13.90
N ASN A 208 18.82 2.78 -14.71
CA ASN A 208 19.20 1.78 -15.71
C ASN A 208 18.90 2.25 -17.15
N LEU A 209 18.58 3.53 -17.36
CA LEU A 209 18.27 4.12 -18.67
C LEU A 209 19.37 5.07 -19.13
#